data_21033bd608afa06587fb5f115aa8cfd9
#
_entry.id   21033bd608afa06587fb5f115aa8cfd9
#
_cell.length_a   1.000
_cell.length_b   1.000
_cell.length_c   1.000
_cell.angle_alpha   90.00
_cell.angle_beta   90.00
_cell.angle_gamma   90.00
#
_symmetry.space_group_name_H-M   'P 1'
#
loop_
_entity.id
_entity.type
_entity.pdbx_description
1 polymer ?
#
loop_
_entity_poly.entity_id
_entity_poly.type
_entity_poly.pdbx_seq_one_letter_code
_entity_poly.pdbx_strand_id
1 'polypeptide(L)'
;MSIEPGIERTDEFTAEGRLLTNVGGTLAVKVLSTPGMISMMERCCSILAYENLPDGKATVGFEVHIKHVAAAAEGSSCTVHARLNEVIEDRKLRFSVEVREGERTIGVGTHERRVIDVAGHAAAAGG
;
A
#
# COMPACT_ATOMS: atom_id res chain seq x y z
N MET A 1 -16.86 -8.62 -13.82
CA MET A 1 -15.73 -8.61 -12.90
C MET A 1 -16.27 -8.88 -11.51
N SER A 2 -15.59 -9.68 -10.72
CA SER A 2 -16.14 -10.19 -9.46
C SER A 2 -15.47 -9.63 -8.19
N ILE A 3 -14.61 -8.64 -8.33
CA ILE A 3 -14.02 -8.01 -7.16
C ILE A 3 -15.06 -7.18 -6.41
N GLU A 4 -15.19 -7.39 -5.11
CA GLU A 4 -16.24 -6.79 -4.30
C GLU A 4 -15.72 -6.13 -3.05
N PRO A 5 -16.39 -5.06 -2.57
CA PRO A 5 -16.02 -4.44 -1.29
C PRO A 5 -16.07 -5.43 -0.13
N GLY A 6 -15.22 -5.21 0.86
CA GLY A 6 -15.18 -6.02 2.07
C GLY A 6 -14.01 -7.00 2.12
N ILE A 7 -13.32 -7.23 1.02
CA ILE A 7 -12.12 -8.08 1.04
C ILE A 7 -10.99 -7.37 1.77
N GLU A 8 -10.13 -8.14 2.45
CA GLU A 8 -9.06 -7.62 3.30
C GLU A 8 -7.80 -8.43 3.12
N ARG A 9 -6.66 -7.81 3.45
CA ARG A 9 -5.37 -8.49 3.46
C ARG A 9 -4.49 -7.87 4.54
N THR A 10 -3.74 -8.72 5.24
CA THR A 10 -2.73 -8.29 6.20
C THR A 10 -1.40 -8.90 5.80
N ASP A 11 -0.36 -8.09 5.72
CA ASP A 11 1.01 -8.53 5.46
C ASP A 11 1.91 -8.08 6.59
N GLU A 12 2.97 -8.86 6.83
CA GLU A 12 4.01 -8.48 7.77
C GLU A 12 5.22 -7.96 7.01
N PHE A 13 5.94 -7.01 7.61
CA PHE A 13 7.21 -6.54 7.06
C PHE A 13 8.12 -6.06 8.19
N THR A 14 9.41 -6.02 7.90
CA THR A 14 10.42 -5.49 8.82
C THR A 14 10.83 -4.11 8.33
N ALA A 15 10.94 -3.15 9.25
CA ALA A 15 11.43 -1.82 8.94
C ALA A 15 12.95 -1.91 8.69
N GLU A 16 13.34 -2.09 7.44
CA GLU A 16 14.74 -2.31 7.07
C GLU A 16 15.03 -1.82 5.64
N GLY A 17 16.32 -1.68 5.33
CA GLY A 17 16.79 -1.37 3.99
C GLY A 17 16.22 -0.08 3.43
N ARG A 18 15.62 -0.18 2.25
CA ARG A 18 15.06 0.98 1.53
C ARG A 18 13.86 1.62 2.20
N LEU A 19 13.26 0.93 3.16
CA LEU A 19 12.11 1.46 3.89
C LEU A 19 12.51 2.50 4.93
N LEU A 20 13.80 2.66 5.19
CA LEU A 20 14.32 3.49 6.28
C LEU A 20 14.81 4.86 5.80
N THR A 21 14.85 5.80 6.73
CA THR A 21 15.46 7.11 6.54
C THR A 21 16.10 7.58 7.84
N ASN A 22 17.14 8.41 7.72
CA ASN A 22 17.68 9.18 8.84
C ASN A 22 17.46 10.68 8.64
N VAL A 23 16.52 11.03 7.75
CA VAL A 23 16.12 12.40 7.41
C VAL A 23 17.33 13.24 6.97
N GLY A 24 18.07 12.72 5.96
CA GLY A 24 19.24 13.40 5.41
C GLY A 24 20.39 13.52 6.39
N GLY A 25 20.50 12.61 7.36
CA GLY A 25 21.56 12.62 8.36
C GLY A 25 21.23 13.42 9.62
N THR A 26 20.01 13.96 9.73
CA THR A 26 19.61 14.75 10.90
C THR A 26 19.26 13.90 12.12
N LEU A 27 18.90 12.63 11.89
CA LEU A 27 18.62 11.70 12.98
C LEU A 27 19.84 10.82 13.26
N ALA A 28 20.08 10.52 14.55
CA ALA A 28 21.15 9.63 14.98
C ALA A 28 20.85 8.16 14.65
N VAL A 29 19.59 7.83 14.41
CA VAL A 29 19.12 6.47 14.10
C VAL A 29 18.25 6.49 12.86
N LYS A 30 18.08 5.32 12.24
CA LYS A 30 17.17 5.17 11.10
C LYS A 30 15.79 4.75 11.60
N VAL A 31 14.77 5.21 10.91
CA VAL A 31 13.36 4.90 11.20
C VAL A 31 12.64 4.59 9.89
N LEU A 32 11.50 3.93 9.99
CA LEU A 32 10.62 3.71 8.84
C LEU A 32 10.26 5.05 8.22
N SER A 33 10.55 5.22 6.93
CA SER A 33 10.23 6.46 6.22
C SER A 33 8.76 6.49 5.82
N THR A 34 8.23 7.69 5.59
CA THR A 34 6.86 7.83 5.08
C THR A 34 6.73 7.19 3.69
N PRO A 35 7.63 7.44 2.72
CA PRO A 35 7.57 6.71 1.45
C PRO A 35 7.68 5.19 1.61
N GLY A 36 8.52 4.71 2.53
CA GLY A 36 8.65 3.28 2.81
C GLY A 36 7.37 2.67 3.34
N MET A 37 6.72 3.35 4.28
CA MET A 37 5.43 2.93 4.80
C MET A 37 4.36 2.90 3.71
N ILE A 38 4.29 3.95 2.90
CA ILE A 38 3.33 4.03 1.78
C ILE A 38 3.57 2.91 0.78
N SER A 39 4.82 2.58 0.47
CA SER A 39 5.12 1.49 -0.46
C SER A 39 4.58 0.15 0.03
N MET A 40 4.61 -0.11 1.33
CA MET A 40 4.04 -1.32 1.91
C MET A 40 2.50 -1.30 1.87
N MET A 41 1.90 -0.15 2.09
CA MET A 41 0.45 0.03 1.96
C MET A 41 0.00 -0.21 0.51
N GLU A 42 0.69 0.38 -0.46
CA GLU A 42 0.39 0.19 -1.87
C GLU A 42 0.55 -1.26 -2.30
N ARG A 43 1.63 -1.91 -1.85
CA ARG A 43 1.89 -3.32 -2.15
C ARG A 43 0.77 -4.21 -1.64
N CYS A 44 0.33 -4.00 -0.41
CA CYS A 44 -0.75 -4.78 0.20
C CYS A 44 -2.05 -4.63 -0.61
N CYS A 45 -2.41 -3.41 -0.97
CA CYS A 45 -3.60 -3.14 -1.80
C CYS A 45 -3.48 -3.75 -3.19
N SER A 46 -2.30 -3.65 -3.80
CA SER A 46 -2.04 -4.19 -5.14
C SER A 46 -2.21 -5.71 -5.17
N ILE A 47 -1.66 -6.40 -4.18
CA ILE A 47 -1.77 -7.86 -4.10
C ILE A 47 -3.21 -8.27 -3.84
N LEU A 48 -3.89 -7.60 -2.89
CA LEU A 48 -5.29 -7.87 -2.59
C LEU A 48 -6.16 -7.73 -3.83
N ALA A 49 -5.95 -6.68 -4.60
CA ALA A 49 -6.68 -6.46 -5.84
C ALA A 49 -6.37 -7.54 -6.87
N TYR A 50 -5.09 -7.83 -7.08
CA TYR A 50 -4.64 -8.79 -8.09
C TYR A 50 -5.20 -10.19 -7.85
N GLU A 51 -5.25 -10.61 -6.58
CA GLU A 51 -5.80 -11.92 -6.20
C GLU A 51 -7.30 -12.05 -6.50
N ASN A 52 -7.98 -10.93 -6.68
CA ASN A 52 -9.43 -10.89 -6.87
C ASN A 52 -9.84 -10.35 -8.25
N LEU A 53 -8.90 -10.13 -9.15
CA LEU A 53 -9.16 -9.67 -10.51
C LEU A 53 -8.99 -10.82 -11.49
N PRO A 54 -9.69 -10.77 -12.66
CA PRO A 54 -9.49 -11.77 -13.71
C PRO A 54 -8.10 -11.62 -14.35
N ASP A 55 -7.67 -12.68 -15.05
CA ASP A 55 -6.39 -12.69 -15.77
C ASP A 55 -6.32 -11.52 -16.74
N GLY A 56 -5.14 -10.96 -16.87
CA GLY A 56 -4.87 -9.83 -17.76
C GLY A 56 -5.19 -8.47 -17.16
N LYS A 57 -5.79 -8.45 -15.96
CA LYS A 57 -6.08 -7.22 -15.22
C LYS A 57 -5.07 -7.04 -14.08
N ALA A 58 -4.75 -5.80 -13.79
CA ALA A 58 -3.94 -5.42 -12.64
C ALA A 58 -4.38 -4.01 -12.20
N THR A 59 -3.71 -3.45 -11.20
CA THR A 59 -4.00 -2.08 -10.79
C THR A 59 -2.75 -1.24 -10.73
N VAL A 60 -2.93 0.05 -10.92
CA VAL A 60 -1.90 1.07 -10.68
C VAL A 60 -2.40 2.04 -9.63
N GLY A 61 -1.46 2.60 -8.85
CA GLY A 61 -1.80 3.59 -7.82
C GLY A 61 -2.29 4.89 -8.46
N PHE A 62 -3.27 5.52 -7.84
CA PHE A 62 -3.83 6.76 -8.31
C PHE A 62 -3.75 7.86 -7.25
N GLU A 63 -4.06 7.56 -5.99
CA GLU A 63 -4.11 8.56 -4.94
C GLU A 63 -3.80 7.94 -3.59
N VAL A 64 -3.08 8.66 -2.74
CA VAL A 64 -2.86 8.30 -1.34
C VAL A 64 -3.17 9.48 -0.45
N HIS A 65 -3.85 9.22 0.67
CA HIS A 65 -4.09 10.15 1.76
C HIS A 65 -3.67 9.47 3.04
N ILE A 66 -2.45 9.75 3.50
CA ILE A 66 -1.83 8.99 4.58
C ILE A 66 -1.32 9.94 5.66
N LYS A 67 -1.49 9.52 6.92
CA LYS A 67 -0.87 10.17 8.07
C LYS A 67 0.10 9.19 8.70
N HIS A 68 1.35 9.61 8.85
CA HIS A 68 2.39 8.85 9.54
C HIS A 68 2.41 9.35 10.97
N VAL A 69 1.71 8.66 11.87
CA VAL A 69 1.38 9.19 13.20
C VAL A 69 2.38 8.82 14.29
N ALA A 70 3.24 7.84 14.05
CA ALA A 70 4.29 7.45 15.01
C ALA A 70 5.49 6.87 14.28
N ALA A 71 6.66 6.91 14.92
CA ALA A 71 7.87 6.34 14.35
C ALA A 71 7.95 4.84 14.61
N ALA A 72 8.49 4.10 13.64
CA ALA A 72 8.89 2.71 13.83
C ALA A 72 10.40 2.63 13.66
N ALA A 73 11.08 2.04 14.64
CA ALA A 73 12.54 1.95 14.66
C ALA A 73 13.03 0.92 13.63
N GLU A 74 14.29 1.07 13.23
CA GLU A 74 14.98 0.08 12.40
C GLU A 74 14.88 -1.30 13.07
N GLY A 75 14.52 -2.32 12.29
CA GLY A 75 14.38 -3.69 12.77
C GLY A 75 13.01 -4.03 13.33
N SER A 76 12.12 -3.05 13.47
CA SER A 76 10.76 -3.30 13.99
C SER A 76 9.97 -4.21 13.07
N SER A 77 9.22 -5.14 13.66
CA SER A 77 8.25 -5.95 12.95
C SER A 77 6.92 -5.20 12.88
N CYS A 78 6.46 -4.94 11.68
CA CYS A 78 5.23 -4.19 11.44
C CYS A 78 4.21 -5.04 10.67
N THR A 79 2.94 -4.68 10.80
CA THR A 79 1.88 -5.25 9.98
C THR A 79 1.23 -4.13 9.16
N VAL A 80 0.88 -4.45 7.92
CA VAL A 80 0.06 -3.57 7.09
C VAL A 80 -1.25 -4.27 6.80
N HIS A 81 -2.35 -3.57 7.00
CA HIS A 81 -3.69 -4.08 6.74
C HIS A 81 -4.36 -3.21 5.69
N ALA A 82 -4.98 -3.84 4.71
CA ALA A 82 -5.75 -3.17 3.67
C ALA A 82 -7.16 -3.78 3.61
N ARG A 83 -8.14 -2.91 3.43
CA ARG A 83 -9.53 -3.30 3.21
C ARG A 83 -10.07 -2.55 2.01
N LEU A 84 -10.69 -3.27 1.07
CA LEU A 84 -11.38 -2.67 -0.07
C LEU A 84 -12.75 -2.17 0.39
N ASN A 85 -12.99 -0.86 0.32
CA ASN A 85 -14.23 -0.24 0.77
C ASN A 85 -15.21 0.05 -0.36
N GLU A 86 -14.71 0.39 -1.54
CA GLU A 86 -15.56 0.75 -2.68
C GLU A 86 -14.98 0.25 -3.99
N VAL A 87 -15.87 -0.17 -4.88
CA VAL A 87 -15.56 -0.47 -6.29
C VAL A 87 -16.48 0.41 -7.13
N ILE A 88 -15.90 1.28 -7.94
CA ILE A 88 -16.66 2.22 -8.76
C ILE A 88 -16.43 1.91 -10.24
N GLU A 89 -17.51 1.56 -10.95
CA GLU A 89 -17.52 1.29 -12.40
C GLU A 89 -16.50 0.19 -12.79
N ASP A 90 -16.26 -0.79 -11.92
CA ASP A 90 -15.28 -1.86 -12.12
C ASP A 90 -13.88 -1.33 -12.43
N ARG A 91 -13.58 -0.09 -12.10
CA ARG A 91 -12.36 0.58 -12.49
C ARG A 91 -11.62 1.23 -11.34
N LYS A 92 -12.35 1.84 -10.40
CA LYS A 92 -11.76 2.56 -9.26
C LYS A 92 -11.91 1.69 -8.02
N LEU A 93 -10.81 1.42 -7.35
CA LEU A 93 -10.79 0.65 -6.11
C LEU A 93 -10.30 1.55 -4.99
N ARG A 94 -11.12 1.74 -3.95
CA ARG A 94 -10.79 2.58 -2.80
C ARG A 94 -10.61 1.72 -1.57
N PHE A 95 -9.45 1.86 -0.95
CA PHE A 95 -9.02 1.08 0.21
C PHE A 95 -8.85 1.97 1.44
N SER A 96 -9.06 1.40 2.61
CA SER A 96 -8.48 1.91 3.85
C SER A 96 -7.24 1.09 4.17
N VAL A 97 -6.22 1.74 4.73
CA VAL A 97 -4.93 1.12 5.03
C VAL A 97 -4.45 1.54 6.42
N GLU A 98 -3.76 0.63 7.10
CA GLU A 98 -3.17 0.89 8.40
C GLU A 98 -1.87 0.12 8.53
N VAL A 99 -0.85 0.75 9.14
CA VAL A 99 0.39 0.09 9.54
C VAL A 99 0.49 0.16 11.05
N ARG A 100 0.82 -0.98 11.67
CA ARG A 100 0.94 -1.11 13.12
C ARG A 100 2.26 -1.82 13.49
N GLU A 101 2.75 -1.49 14.68
CA GLU A 101 3.79 -2.24 15.36
C GLU A 101 3.16 -2.76 16.65
N GLY A 102 2.81 -4.04 16.69
CA GLY A 102 1.98 -4.57 17.77
C GLY A 102 0.63 -3.85 17.81
N GLU A 103 0.30 -3.26 18.96
CA GLU A 103 -0.94 -2.51 19.11
C GLU A 103 -0.79 -1.02 18.80
N ARG A 104 0.44 -0.58 18.50
CA ARG A 104 0.74 0.83 18.27
C ARG A 104 0.53 1.16 16.79
N THR A 105 -0.34 2.13 16.50
CA THR A 105 -0.59 2.60 15.14
C THR A 105 0.59 3.46 14.68
N ILE A 106 1.15 3.13 13.52
CA ILE A 106 2.25 3.86 12.90
C ILE A 106 1.71 4.78 11.80
N GLY A 107 0.79 4.30 10.99
CA GLY A 107 0.18 5.08 9.94
C GLY A 107 -1.21 4.63 9.59
N VAL A 108 -2.03 5.57 9.09
CA VAL A 108 -3.42 5.31 8.68
C VAL A 108 -3.75 6.17 7.47
N GLY A 109 -4.69 5.71 6.70
CA GLY A 109 -5.23 6.53 5.62
C GLY A 109 -6.04 5.76 4.61
N THR A 110 -6.13 6.33 3.41
CA THR A 110 -6.87 5.77 2.29
C THR A 110 -6.00 5.76 1.05
N HIS A 111 -6.34 4.85 0.12
CA HIS A 111 -5.59 4.67 -1.11
C HIS A 111 -6.56 4.28 -2.22
N GLU A 112 -6.41 4.94 -3.36
CA GLU A 112 -7.19 4.59 -4.55
C GLU A 112 -6.28 4.01 -5.61
N ARG A 113 -6.73 2.93 -6.25
CA ARG A 113 -6.06 2.30 -7.38
C ARG A 113 -7.01 2.24 -8.57
N ARG A 114 -6.44 2.13 -9.76
CA ARG A 114 -7.21 2.01 -11.01
C ARG A 114 -6.94 0.68 -11.65
N VAL A 115 -8.00 -0.02 -12.03
CA VAL A 115 -7.90 -1.28 -12.77
C VAL A 115 -7.49 -0.98 -14.20
N ILE A 116 -6.51 -1.71 -14.70
CA ILE A 116 -5.97 -1.57 -16.07
C ILE A 116 -5.90 -2.93 -16.75
N ASP A 117 -5.88 -2.89 -18.08
CA ASP A 117 -5.48 -4.03 -18.89
C ASP A 117 -3.95 -4.01 -18.99
N VAL A 118 -3.30 -5.07 -18.55
CA VAL A 118 -1.83 -5.13 -18.48
C VAL A 118 -1.21 -4.85 -19.86
N ALA A 119 -1.68 -5.53 -20.89
CA ALA A 119 -1.15 -5.36 -22.25
C ALA A 119 -1.38 -3.95 -22.78
N GLY A 120 -2.59 -3.42 -22.60
CA GLY A 120 -2.93 -2.06 -23.07
C GLY A 120 -2.14 -0.98 -22.33
N HIS A 121 -1.95 -1.13 -21.02
CA HIS A 121 -1.21 -0.17 -20.23
C HIS A 121 0.28 -0.14 -20.61
N ALA A 122 0.89 -1.30 -20.82
CA ALA A 122 2.27 -1.39 -21.26
C ALA A 122 2.47 -0.70 -22.63
N ALA A 123 1.55 -0.92 -23.56
CA ALA A 123 1.59 -0.26 -24.88
C ALA A 123 1.43 1.26 -24.76
N ALA A 124 0.50 1.74 -23.93
CA ALA A 124 0.28 3.15 -23.70
C ALA A 124 1.47 3.83 -23.02
N ALA A 125 2.25 3.12 -22.22
CA ALA A 125 3.45 3.62 -21.57
C ALA A 125 4.65 3.74 -22.53
N GLY A 126 4.48 3.45 -23.81
CA GLY A 126 5.53 3.57 -24.80
C GLY A 126 6.47 2.37 -24.84
N GLY A 127 6.04 1.30 -24.25
CA GLY A 127 6.78 0.04 -24.27
C GLY A 127 6.77 -0.56 -25.67
#